data_3dead37af6836e7fd0998867aac074fb
#
_entry.id   3dead37af6836e7fd0998867aac074fb
#
_cell.length_a   1.000
_cell.length_b   1.000
_cell.length_c   1.000
_cell.angle_alpha   90.00
_cell.angle_beta   90.00
_cell.angle_gamma   90.00
#
_symmetry.space_group_name_H-M   'P 1'
#
loop_
_entity.id
_entity.type
_entity.pdbx_description
1 polymer ?
#
loop_
_entity_poly.entity_id
_entity_poly.type
_entity_poly.pdbx_seq_one_letter_code
_entity_poly.pdbx_strand_id
1 'polypeptide(L)'
;MRIWHVELIPFLPKGQLLSQKRECDLMLKDYLEGKKTNHILINYVWEYDIEHLVKYYILLEREFTKRGYKFKRNYVDTIIFEITCKKGKFETFGLMPFFMHHTNLYLLTCFWNLREKYYAHQKDFSGSEYQALYKYVDEATNKSLSKLEKHLDQYL
;
A
#
# COMPACT_ATOMS: atom_id res chain seq x y z
N MET A 1 -5.75 -1.14 10.65
CA MET A 1 -4.54 -1.59 9.92
C MET A 1 -4.96 -2.11 8.56
N ARG A 2 -4.26 -1.72 7.49
CA ARG A 2 -4.53 -2.15 6.10
C ARG A 2 -3.24 -1.98 5.30
N ILE A 3 -2.90 -2.92 4.46
CA ILE A 3 -1.85 -2.72 3.45
C ILE A 3 -2.53 -2.16 2.20
N TRP A 4 -2.26 -0.88 1.89
CA TRP A 4 -2.83 -0.24 0.71
C TRP A 4 -2.35 -0.91 -0.56
N HIS A 5 -3.20 -0.94 -1.59
CA HIS A 5 -2.80 -1.47 -2.90
C HIS A 5 -1.49 -0.82 -3.36
N VAL A 6 -0.56 -1.62 -3.85
CA VAL A 6 0.81 -1.16 -4.20
C VAL A 6 0.81 0.04 -5.15
N GLU A 7 -0.08 0.06 -6.12
CA GLU A 7 -0.20 1.15 -7.09
C GLU A 7 -0.74 2.45 -6.49
N LEU A 8 -1.34 2.41 -5.29
CA LEU A 8 -1.84 3.61 -4.62
C LEU A 8 -0.79 4.30 -3.76
N ILE A 9 0.37 3.70 -3.53
CA ILE A 9 1.45 4.31 -2.72
C ILE A 9 1.76 5.76 -3.18
N PRO A 10 1.89 6.06 -4.49
CA PRO A 10 2.14 7.43 -4.96
C PRO A 10 1.00 8.43 -4.70
N PHE A 11 -0.21 7.93 -4.45
CA PHE A 11 -1.41 8.75 -4.27
C PHE A 11 -1.87 8.85 -2.82
N LEU A 12 -1.20 8.16 -1.90
CA LEU A 12 -1.56 8.21 -0.48
C LEU A 12 -1.31 9.61 0.08
N PRO A 13 -2.28 10.23 0.78
CA PRO A 13 -2.03 11.45 1.53
C PRO A 13 -0.97 11.19 2.61
N LYS A 14 -0.27 12.24 3.03
CA LYS A 14 0.89 12.14 3.92
C LYS A 14 0.62 11.30 5.18
N GLY A 15 -0.50 11.54 5.85
CA GLY A 15 -0.85 10.80 7.07
C GLY A 15 -1.03 9.30 6.82
N GLN A 16 -1.64 8.93 5.67
CA GLN A 16 -1.82 7.52 5.31
C GLN A 16 -0.49 6.86 4.95
N LEU A 17 0.39 7.58 4.25
CA LEU A 17 1.72 7.08 3.90
C LEU A 17 2.59 6.86 5.15
N LEU A 18 2.57 7.80 6.10
CA LEU A 18 3.27 7.68 7.39
C LEU A 18 2.72 6.53 8.24
N SER A 19 1.40 6.38 8.28
CA SER A 19 0.74 5.27 9.00
C SER A 19 1.10 3.92 8.36
N GLN A 20 1.11 3.82 7.05
CA GLN A 20 1.48 2.61 6.34
C GLN A 20 2.91 2.15 6.68
N LYS A 21 3.85 3.09 6.73
CA LYS A 21 5.22 2.79 7.13
C LYS A 21 5.29 2.22 8.55
N ARG A 22 4.55 2.82 9.51
CA ARG A 22 4.49 2.35 10.90
C ARG A 22 3.87 0.95 11.01
N GLU A 23 2.82 0.68 10.25
CA GLU A 23 2.18 -0.63 10.20
C GLU A 23 3.13 -1.70 9.65
N CYS A 24 3.89 -1.38 8.59
CA CYS A 24 4.92 -2.27 8.07
C CYS A 24 6.06 -2.49 9.08
N ASP A 25 6.52 -1.45 9.77
CA ASP A 25 7.54 -1.61 10.84
C ASP A 25 7.06 -2.59 11.92
N LEU A 26 5.80 -2.50 12.35
CA LEU A 26 5.23 -3.41 13.34
C LEU A 26 5.25 -4.86 12.83
N MET A 27 4.82 -5.07 11.59
CA MET A 27 4.80 -6.40 10.99
C MET A 27 6.20 -6.99 10.84
N LEU A 28 7.18 -6.20 10.41
CA LEU A 28 8.59 -6.62 10.29
C LEU A 28 9.18 -6.95 11.66
N LYS A 29 8.85 -6.17 12.70
CA LYS A 29 9.23 -6.45 14.09
C LYS A 29 8.63 -7.77 14.55
N ASP A 30 7.32 -7.95 14.39
CA ASP A 30 6.63 -9.18 14.79
C ASP A 30 7.25 -10.41 14.12
N TYR A 31 7.58 -10.31 12.83
CA TYR A 31 8.27 -11.37 12.10
C TYR A 31 9.60 -11.76 12.74
N LEU A 32 10.45 -10.78 13.09
CA LEU A 32 11.75 -11.03 13.76
C LEU A 32 11.58 -11.65 15.15
N GLU A 33 10.46 -11.38 15.82
CA GLU A 33 10.11 -11.98 17.11
C GLU A 33 9.42 -13.35 16.97
N GLY A 34 9.36 -13.91 15.76
CA GLY A 34 8.67 -15.18 15.49
C GLY A 34 7.14 -15.11 15.60
N LYS A 35 6.59 -13.90 15.50
CA LYS A 35 5.15 -13.63 15.60
C LYS A 35 4.59 -13.24 14.23
N LYS A 36 3.27 -13.34 14.11
CA LYS A 36 2.50 -12.79 12.97
C LYS A 36 1.49 -11.80 13.51
N THR A 37 1.58 -10.54 13.07
CA THR A 37 0.56 -9.54 13.38
C THR A 37 -0.80 -10.06 12.91
N ASN A 38 -1.76 -10.18 13.83
CA ASN A 38 -3.08 -10.73 13.53
C ASN A 38 -4.10 -9.60 13.35
N HIS A 39 -4.52 -9.40 12.11
CA HIS A 39 -5.60 -8.47 11.77
C HIS A 39 -6.26 -8.91 10.46
N ILE A 40 -7.59 -9.04 10.45
CA ILE A 40 -8.34 -9.65 9.34
C ILE A 40 -8.01 -9.06 7.95
N LEU A 41 -7.71 -7.76 7.87
CA LEU A 41 -7.42 -7.08 6.60
C LEU A 41 -5.98 -7.25 6.12
N ILE A 42 -5.09 -7.85 6.91
CA ILE A 42 -3.68 -8.02 6.56
C ILE A 42 -3.18 -9.45 6.72
N ASN A 43 -4.03 -10.37 7.21
CA ASN A 43 -3.61 -11.74 7.43
C ASN A 43 -3.09 -12.43 6.16
N TYR A 44 -3.58 -12.01 4.99
CA TYR A 44 -3.10 -12.51 3.69
C TYR A 44 -1.60 -12.26 3.45
N VAL A 45 -1.01 -11.25 4.09
CA VAL A 45 0.43 -10.95 3.95
C VAL A 45 1.27 -12.16 4.35
N TRP A 46 0.81 -12.94 5.33
CA TRP A 46 1.48 -14.12 5.85
C TRP A 46 1.29 -15.39 5.01
N GLU A 47 0.54 -15.28 3.89
CA GLU A 47 0.45 -16.33 2.86
C GLU A 47 1.59 -16.24 1.85
N TYR A 48 2.39 -15.15 1.92
CA TYR A 48 3.55 -14.91 1.07
C TYR A 48 4.84 -15.02 1.88
N ASP A 49 5.94 -15.25 1.15
CA ASP A 49 7.27 -15.10 1.72
C ASP A 49 7.48 -13.66 2.22
N ILE A 50 8.24 -13.49 3.29
CA ILE A 50 8.52 -12.18 3.90
C ILE A 50 9.11 -11.17 2.90
N GLU A 51 9.72 -11.66 1.83
CA GLU A 51 10.25 -10.83 0.75
C GLU A 51 9.18 -9.90 0.13
N HIS A 52 7.91 -10.33 0.07
CA HIS A 52 6.82 -9.48 -0.42
C HIS A 52 6.60 -8.26 0.47
N LEU A 53 6.63 -8.43 1.79
CA LEU A 53 6.53 -7.31 2.73
C LEU A 53 7.76 -6.40 2.67
N VAL A 54 8.95 -6.97 2.52
CA VAL A 54 10.20 -6.22 2.33
C VAL A 54 10.16 -5.40 1.04
N LYS A 55 9.73 -5.99 -0.08
CA LYS A 55 9.57 -5.28 -1.36
C LYS A 55 8.56 -4.14 -1.25
N TYR A 56 7.43 -4.38 -0.59
CA TYR A 56 6.43 -3.34 -0.33
C TYR A 56 7.01 -2.19 0.50
N TYR A 57 7.76 -2.51 1.55
CA TYR A 57 8.46 -1.52 2.39
C TYR A 57 9.45 -0.66 1.60
N ILE A 58 10.19 -1.26 0.68
CA ILE A 58 11.12 -0.53 -0.22
C ILE A 58 10.36 0.41 -1.15
N LEU A 59 9.17 0.04 -1.62
CA LEU A 59 8.33 0.95 -2.42
C LEU A 59 7.87 2.15 -1.61
N LEU A 60 7.51 1.96 -0.33
CA LEU A 60 7.23 3.08 0.58
C LEU A 60 8.44 3.98 0.75
N GLU A 61 9.63 3.42 0.97
CA GLU A 61 10.88 4.19 1.10
C GLU A 61 11.15 5.06 -0.14
N ARG A 62 10.97 4.50 -1.33
CA ARG A 62 11.12 5.26 -2.59
C ARG A 62 10.16 6.44 -2.67
N GLU A 63 8.90 6.23 -2.28
CA GLU A 63 7.91 7.31 -2.27
C GLU A 63 8.22 8.38 -1.22
N PHE A 64 8.68 7.99 -0.02
CA PHE A 64 9.16 8.94 0.99
C PHE A 64 10.30 9.79 0.46
N THR A 65 11.30 9.16 -0.16
CA THR A 65 12.45 9.83 -0.76
C THR A 65 12.01 10.81 -1.85
N LYS A 66 11.11 10.37 -2.75
CA LYS A 66 10.55 11.21 -3.82
C LYS A 66 9.85 12.46 -3.28
N ARG A 67 9.18 12.35 -2.14
CA ARG A 67 8.50 13.49 -1.47
C ARG A 67 9.41 14.30 -0.55
N GLY A 68 10.69 13.94 -0.41
CA GLY A 68 11.65 14.60 0.49
C GLY A 68 11.36 14.31 1.98
N TYR A 69 10.66 13.22 2.29
CA TYR A 69 10.39 12.83 3.68
C TYR A 69 11.53 11.98 4.23
N LYS A 70 11.83 12.15 5.53
CA LYS A 70 12.80 11.30 6.23
C LYS A 70 12.23 9.87 6.35
N PHE A 71 13.03 8.90 5.96
CA PHE A 71 12.71 7.47 6.10
C PHE A 71 13.77 6.80 6.95
N LYS A 72 13.37 6.25 8.10
CA LYS A 72 14.27 5.46 8.94
C LYS A 72 13.92 3.99 8.77
N ARG A 73 14.88 3.21 8.31
CA ARG A 73 14.80 1.75 8.32
C ARG A 73 14.97 1.25 9.73
N ASN A 74 14.04 0.43 10.22
CA ASN A 74 14.12 -0.11 11.57
C ASN A 74 14.53 -1.59 11.56
N TYR A 75 13.73 -2.46 10.97
CA TYR A 75 13.89 -3.92 11.04
C TYR A 75 14.24 -4.55 9.70
N VAL A 76 13.99 -3.84 8.60
CA VAL A 76 14.07 -4.37 7.24
C VAL A 76 15.47 -4.83 6.85
N ASP A 77 16.52 -4.11 7.28
CA ASP A 77 17.90 -4.46 6.91
C ASP A 77 18.33 -5.79 7.55
N THR A 78 17.87 -6.09 8.76
CA THR A 78 18.10 -7.40 9.42
C THR A 78 17.43 -8.52 8.60
N ILE A 79 16.20 -8.31 8.15
CA ILE A 79 15.46 -9.32 7.36
C ILE A 79 16.12 -9.51 5.98
N ILE A 80 16.54 -8.42 5.32
CA ILE A 80 17.28 -8.50 4.05
C ILE A 80 18.56 -9.30 4.21
N PHE A 81 19.30 -9.07 5.31
CA PHE A 81 20.49 -9.84 5.63
C PHE A 81 20.18 -11.33 5.81
N GLU A 82 19.14 -11.68 6.58
CA GLU A 82 18.71 -13.08 6.76
C GLU A 82 18.31 -13.75 5.43
N ILE A 83 17.57 -13.06 4.57
CA ILE A 83 17.19 -13.55 3.24
C ILE A 83 18.44 -13.80 2.41
N THR A 84 19.38 -12.84 2.41
CA THR A 84 20.62 -12.94 1.65
C THR A 84 21.47 -14.11 2.13
N CYS A 85 21.58 -14.32 3.45
CA CYS A 85 22.28 -15.47 4.01
C CYS A 85 21.65 -16.81 3.60
N LYS A 86 20.32 -16.89 3.52
CA LYS A 86 19.61 -18.13 3.19
C LYS A 86 19.57 -18.43 1.68
N LYS A 87 19.40 -17.39 0.84
CA LYS A 87 19.17 -17.54 -0.62
C LYS A 87 20.33 -17.04 -1.48
N GLY A 88 21.40 -16.52 -0.87
CA GLY A 88 22.56 -15.95 -1.57
C GLY A 88 22.33 -14.54 -2.11
N LYS A 89 21.08 -14.08 -2.24
CA LYS A 89 20.73 -12.74 -2.74
C LYS A 89 19.35 -12.32 -2.29
N PHE A 90 19.11 -11.01 -2.26
CA PHE A 90 17.80 -10.41 -2.18
C PHE A 90 17.54 -9.60 -3.44
N GLU A 91 16.46 -9.89 -4.16
CA GLU A 91 16.09 -9.20 -5.38
C GLU A 91 14.92 -8.23 -5.14
N THR A 92 15.15 -6.96 -5.43
CA THR A 92 14.09 -5.93 -5.37
C THR A 92 13.20 -5.91 -6.61
N PHE A 93 13.65 -6.54 -7.70
CA PHE A 93 12.94 -6.64 -8.98
C PHE A 93 12.19 -7.97 -9.09
N GLY A 94 11.16 -8.02 -9.93
CA GLY A 94 10.36 -9.20 -10.16
C GLY A 94 8.88 -8.96 -9.93
N LEU A 95 8.15 -9.97 -9.46
CA LEU A 95 6.71 -9.91 -9.23
C LEU A 95 6.33 -8.78 -8.27
N MET A 96 5.22 -8.11 -8.59
CA MET A 96 4.59 -7.12 -7.73
C MET A 96 4.31 -7.72 -6.34
N PRO A 97 4.59 -7.00 -5.24
CA PRO A 97 4.24 -7.47 -3.92
C PRO A 97 2.76 -7.85 -3.83
N PHE A 98 2.47 -8.98 -3.21
CA PHE A 98 1.10 -9.45 -2.95
C PHE A 98 0.21 -9.59 -4.20
N PHE A 99 0.78 -10.00 -5.32
CA PHE A 99 0.15 -9.99 -6.65
C PHE A 99 -1.18 -10.75 -6.74
N MET A 100 -1.39 -11.81 -5.94
CA MET A 100 -2.67 -12.54 -5.91
C MET A 100 -3.78 -11.74 -5.18
N HIS A 101 -3.42 -10.85 -4.26
CA HIS A 101 -4.36 -10.06 -3.46
C HIS A 101 -4.50 -8.63 -3.95
N HIS A 102 -3.43 -8.04 -4.51
CA HIS A 102 -3.46 -6.69 -5.08
C HIS A 102 -4.04 -6.69 -6.50
N THR A 103 -5.31 -7.09 -6.60
CA THR A 103 -6.11 -7.13 -7.84
C THR A 103 -6.82 -5.80 -8.08
N ASN A 104 -7.42 -5.63 -9.27
CA ASN A 104 -8.26 -4.45 -9.59
C ASN A 104 -9.42 -4.28 -8.61
N LEU A 105 -10.01 -5.39 -8.11
CA LEU A 105 -11.05 -5.31 -7.10
C LEU A 105 -10.50 -4.75 -5.77
N TYR A 106 -9.30 -5.17 -5.38
CA TYR A 106 -8.66 -4.64 -4.18
C TYR A 106 -8.22 -3.17 -4.36
N LEU A 107 -7.79 -2.80 -5.57
CA LEU A 107 -7.51 -1.41 -5.93
C LEU A 107 -8.75 -0.53 -5.71
N LEU A 108 -9.90 -0.95 -6.24
CA LEU A 108 -11.18 -0.27 -6.03
C LEU A 108 -11.57 -0.21 -4.54
N THR A 109 -11.41 -1.30 -3.80
CA THR A 109 -11.68 -1.34 -2.35
C THR A 109 -10.83 -0.32 -1.61
N CYS A 110 -9.54 -0.22 -1.92
CA CYS A 110 -8.65 0.78 -1.34
C CYS A 110 -9.05 2.20 -1.74
N PHE A 111 -9.43 2.41 -3.00
CA PHE A 111 -9.93 3.71 -3.48
C PHE A 111 -11.15 4.18 -2.69
N TRP A 112 -12.16 3.33 -2.50
CA TRP A 112 -13.37 3.69 -1.76
C TRP A 112 -13.06 4.09 -0.31
N ASN A 113 -12.12 3.40 0.35
CA ASN A 113 -11.67 3.78 1.69
C ASN A 113 -10.93 5.15 1.71
N LEU A 114 -10.15 5.46 0.68
CA LEU A 114 -9.50 6.78 0.56
C LEU A 114 -10.52 7.87 0.25
N ARG A 115 -11.52 7.57 -0.58
CA ARG A 115 -12.65 8.48 -0.87
C ARG A 115 -13.42 8.85 0.39
N GLU A 116 -13.74 7.88 1.25
CA GLU A 116 -14.38 8.15 2.54
C GLU A 116 -13.54 9.10 3.39
N LYS A 117 -12.21 8.88 3.45
CA LYS A 117 -11.29 9.76 4.19
C LYS A 117 -11.26 11.18 3.61
N TYR A 118 -11.32 11.33 2.30
CA TYR A 118 -11.38 12.63 1.64
C TYR A 118 -12.67 13.37 2.02
N TYR A 119 -13.83 12.73 1.91
CA TYR A 119 -15.12 13.34 2.26
C TYR A 119 -15.30 13.56 3.77
N ALA A 120 -14.60 12.78 4.60
CA ALA A 120 -14.49 13.04 6.03
C ALA A 120 -13.51 14.18 6.38
N HIS A 121 -13.05 14.94 5.37
CA HIS A 121 -12.15 16.10 5.52
C HIS A 121 -10.83 15.77 6.22
N GLN A 122 -10.20 14.66 5.84
CA GLN A 122 -8.83 14.37 6.31
C GLN A 122 -7.90 15.54 5.93
N LYS A 123 -7.29 16.20 6.92
CA LYS A 123 -6.60 17.50 6.80
C LYS A 123 -5.46 17.54 5.77
N ASP A 124 -4.81 16.42 5.53
CA ASP A 124 -3.67 16.28 4.62
C ASP A 124 -4.05 15.66 3.27
N PHE A 125 -5.34 15.67 2.91
CA PHE A 125 -5.86 15.12 1.67
C PHE A 125 -6.56 16.23 0.87
N SER A 126 -5.82 16.89 0.00
CA SER A 126 -6.31 18.00 -0.83
C SER A 126 -7.19 17.53 -1.99
N GLY A 127 -7.99 18.45 -2.53
CA GLY A 127 -8.82 18.18 -3.71
C GLY A 127 -8.01 17.78 -4.95
N SER A 128 -6.82 18.37 -5.16
CA SER A 128 -5.93 18.01 -6.27
C SER A 128 -5.35 16.60 -6.12
N GLU A 129 -4.99 16.19 -4.90
CA GLU A 129 -4.53 14.82 -4.62
C GLU A 129 -5.65 13.81 -4.84
N TYR A 130 -6.88 14.14 -4.40
CA TYR A 130 -8.04 13.28 -4.65
C TYR A 130 -8.35 13.14 -6.13
N GLN A 131 -8.32 14.22 -6.92
CA GLN A 131 -8.55 14.17 -8.36
C GLN A 131 -7.47 13.33 -9.08
N ALA A 132 -6.22 13.43 -8.68
CA ALA A 132 -5.14 12.60 -9.23
C ALA A 132 -5.36 11.11 -8.92
N LEU A 133 -5.75 10.79 -7.68
CA LEU A 133 -6.12 9.44 -7.27
C LEU A 133 -7.29 8.90 -8.08
N TYR A 134 -8.38 9.67 -8.18
CA TYR A 134 -9.59 9.29 -8.95
C TYR A 134 -9.25 8.96 -10.40
N LYS A 135 -8.56 9.88 -11.07
CA LYS A 135 -8.16 9.71 -12.47
C LYS A 135 -7.34 8.45 -12.68
N TYR A 136 -6.35 8.23 -11.83
CA TYR A 136 -5.51 7.04 -11.91
C TYR A 136 -6.34 5.75 -11.78
N VAL A 137 -7.17 5.65 -10.74
CA VAL A 137 -7.96 4.44 -10.49
C VAL A 137 -9.00 4.21 -11.59
N ASP A 138 -9.66 5.28 -12.08
CA ASP A 138 -10.62 5.16 -13.19
C ASP A 138 -9.95 4.63 -14.47
N GLU A 139 -8.77 5.13 -14.82
CA GLU A 139 -7.98 4.64 -15.95
C GLU A 139 -7.53 3.19 -15.74
N ALA A 140 -6.95 2.87 -14.58
CA ALA A 140 -6.47 1.54 -14.25
C ALA A 140 -7.57 0.47 -14.24
N THR A 141 -8.81 0.87 -13.97
CA THR A 141 -9.98 -0.02 -13.92
C THR A 141 -10.89 0.07 -15.14
N ASN A 142 -10.36 0.50 -16.29
CA ASN A 142 -11.12 0.64 -17.56
C ASN A 142 -12.36 1.55 -17.43
N LYS A 143 -12.20 2.69 -16.77
CA LYS A 143 -13.24 3.69 -16.53
C LYS A 143 -14.45 3.16 -15.72
N SER A 144 -14.19 2.26 -14.79
CA SER A 144 -15.23 1.68 -13.95
C SER A 144 -15.90 2.70 -13.03
N LEU A 145 -15.15 3.68 -12.51
CA LEU A 145 -15.67 4.73 -11.63
C LEU A 145 -16.60 5.68 -12.39
N SER A 146 -16.15 6.22 -13.52
CA SER A 146 -16.93 7.14 -14.34
C SER A 146 -18.17 6.50 -14.96
N LYS A 147 -18.11 5.20 -15.27
CA LYS A 147 -19.28 4.42 -15.70
C LYS A 147 -20.29 4.26 -14.59
N LEU A 148 -19.83 3.95 -13.36
CA LEU A 148 -20.71 3.79 -12.19
C LEU A 148 -21.40 5.11 -11.85
N GLU A 149 -20.67 6.23 -11.82
CA GLU A 149 -21.23 7.55 -11.56
C GLU A 149 -22.31 7.93 -12.57
N LYS A 150 -22.03 7.80 -13.87
CA LYS A 150 -23.03 8.02 -14.92
C LYS A 150 -24.27 7.15 -14.79
N HIS A 151 -24.11 5.91 -14.29
CA HIS A 151 -25.23 5.03 -14.06
C HIS A 151 -26.08 5.52 -12.88
N LEU A 152 -25.43 5.94 -11.78
CA LEU A 152 -26.12 6.46 -10.60
C LEU A 152 -26.86 7.77 -10.88
N ASP A 153 -26.27 8.68 -11.67
CA ASP A 153 -26.92 9.96 -12.06
C ASP A 153 -28.23 9.78 -12.83
N GLN A 154 -28.46 8.60 -13.44
CA GLN A 154 -29.71 8.28 -14.11
C GLN A 154 -30.87 7.96 -13.15
N TYR A 155 -30.57 7.71 -11.86
CA TYR A 155 -31.53 7.38 -10.83
C TYR A 155 -31.76 8.48 -9.79
N LEU A 156 -30.99 9.59 -9.90
CA LEU A 156 -31.15 10.79 -9.06
C LEU A 156 -31.89 11.90 -9.84
#